data_04c1860d3d543ad579ee29db35006665
#
_entry.id   04c1860d3d543ad579ee29db35006665
#
_cell.length_a   1.000
_cell.length_b   1.000
_cell.length_c   1.000
_cell.angle_alpha   90.00
_cell.angle_beta   90.00
_cell.angle_gamma   90.00
#
_symmetry.space_group_name_H-M   'P 1'
#
loop_
_entity.id
_entity.type
_entity.pdbx_description
1 polymer ?
#
loop_
_entity_poly.entity_id
_entity_poly.type
_entity_poly.pdbx_seq_one_letter_code
_entity_poly.pdbx_strand_id
1 'polypeptide(L)'
;MKLIQPVTIAMSIAAIHGFSQSPQPVSRRDVVSNTLASIVAISLPGAANAIQSCPPGSKNCLRQTWTPPSSTSAADAVSQLRDALNAYPQEGQEDGKVDGGGYTIVSDNLGDSSGSITLEYRSSGKGTFAKLFNGGKPFVDDLVIESNGSAFEFRSASRVGDSDFGVNGKRLSYLGGLLKGKGWGGVGLPN
;
A
#
# COMPACT_ATOMS: atom_id res chain seq x y z
N MET A 1 44.91 2.06 -27.33
CA MET A 1 44.05 2.76 -28.28
C MET A 1 42.91 1.83 -28.68
N LYS A 2 41.72 2.02 -28.15
CA LYS A 2 40.49 1.28 -28.58
C LYS A 2 39.61 2.25 -29.35
N LEU A 3 39.37 1.93 -30.62
CA LEU A 3 38.52 2.69 -31.53
C LEU A 3 37.06 2.51 -31.12
N ILE A 4 36.36 3.63 -30.94
CA ILE A 4 34.91 3.70 -30.72
C ILE A 4 34.25 3.82 -32.09
N GLN A 5 33.37 2.88 -32.44
CA GLN A 5 32.55 2.95 -33.65
C GLN A 5 31.23 3.71 -33.37
N PRO A 6 30.74 4.54 -34.30
CA PRO A 6 29.46 5.23 -34.15
C PRO A 6 28.29 4.32 -34.51
N VAL A 7 27.28 4.36 -33.63
CA VAL A 7 25.96 3.69 -33.87
C VAL A 7 25.09 4.66 -34.67
N THR A 8 24.70 4.24 -35.87
CA THR A 8 23.78 4.97 -36.74
C THR A 8 22.36 4.55 -36.42
N ILE A 9 21.52 5.48 -35.94
CA ILE A 9 20.09 5.27 -35.70
C ILE A 9 19.33 5.63 -36.98
N ALA A 10 18.69 4.65 -37.60
CA ALA A 10 17.81 4.85 -38.74
C ALA A 10 16.39 5.18 -38.26
N MET A 11 15.91 6.39 -38.55
CA MET A 11 14.53 6.79 -38.36
C MET A 11 13.69 6.32 -39.55
N SER A 12 12.73 5.44 -39.27
CA SER A 12 11.68 5.05 -40.26
C SER A 12 10.49 5.99 -40.14
N ILE A 13 10.22 6.73 -41.21
CA ILE A 13 9.03 7.58 -41.33
C ILE A 13 7.92 6.72 -41.94
N ALA A 14 6.84 6.48 -41.18
CA ALA A 14 5.64 5.83 -41.66
C ALA A 14 4.73 6.86 -42.33
N ALA A 15 4.43 6.70 -43.61
CA ALA A 15 3.51 7.53 -44.39
C ALA A 15 2.05 7.22 -44.00
N ILE A 16 1.32 8.25 -43.62
CA ILE A 16 -0.11 8.18 -43.34
C ILE A 16 -0.87 8.42 -44.63
N HIS A 17 -1.54 7.38 -45.13
CA HIS A 17 -2.47 7.50 -46.26
C HIS A 17 -3.83 7.97 -45.75
N GLY A 18 -4.21 9.18 -46.16
CA GLY A 18 -5.52 9.74 -45.88
C GLY A 18 -6.60 9.06 -46.74
N PHE A 19 -7.60 8.46 -46.10
CA PHE A 19 -8.85 8.05 -46.76
C PHE A 19 -9.83 9.18 -46.71
N SER A 20 -10.13 9.77 -47.88
CA SER A 20 -11.24 10.71 -48.13
C SER A 20 -12.54 9.90 -48.31
N GLN A 21 -13.46 10.00 -47.32
CA GLN A 21 -14.83 9.51 -47.51
C GLN A 21 -15.77 10.65 -47.75
N SER A 22 -16.48 10.62 -48.88
CA SER A 22 -17.56 11.57 -49.24
C SER A 22 -18.78 11.31 -48.36
N PRO A 23 -19.54 12.42 -47.98
CA PRO A 23 -20.72 12.25 -47.14
C PRO A 23 -21.90 11.68 -47.93
N GLN A 24 -22.49 10.61 -47.43
CA GLN A 24 -23.74 10.04 -47.89
C GLN A 24 -24.93 10.73 -47.20
N PRO A 25 -26.06 10.93 -47.88
CA PRO A 25 -27.25 11.60 -47.32
C PRO A 25 -27.97 10.67 -46.34
N VAL A 26 -28.13 11.12 -45.09
CA VAL A 26 -28.82 10.40 -44.02
C VAL A 26 -30.32 10.54 -44.16
N SER A 27 -31.04 9.44 -44.38
CA SER A 27 -32.51 9.33 -44.35
C SER A 27 -33.06 9.55 -42.93
N ARG A 28 -34.08 10.44 -42.83
CA ARG A 28 -34.77 10.84 -41.59
C ARG A 28 -35.79 9.79 -41.09
N ARG A 29 -35.43 8.56 -40.90
CA ARG A 29 -36.27 7.56 -40.19
C ARG A 29 -35.35 6.51 -39.65
N ASP A 30 -34.91 6.65 -38.41
CA ASP A 30 -34.54 5.60 -37.47
C ASP A 30 -33.76 6.24 -36.30
N VAL A 31 -34.48 7.01 -35.49
CA VAL A 31 -33.97 7.52 -34.22
C VAL A 31 -34.79 6.87 -33.12
N VAL A 32 -34.63 5.58 -32.92
CA VAL A 32 -34.84 4.94 -31.61
C VAL A 32 -33.88 3.74 -31.56
N SER A 33 -32.74 3.90 -31.04
CA SER A 33 -31.92 2.76 -30.54
C SER A 33 -30.85 3.26 -29.63
N ASN A 34 -31.06 3.01 -28.35
CA ASN A 34 -30.09 2.62 -27.34
C ASN A 34 -28.65 3.08 -27.55
N THR A 35 -28.38 4.33 -27.24
CA THR A 35 -27.02 4.74 -26.89
C THR A 35 -26.72 4.21 -25.49
N LEU A 36 -26.29 2.96 -25.39
CA LEU A 36 -25.45 2.51 -24.29
C LEU A 36 -24.16 3.31 -24.42
N ALA A 37 -24.12 4.45 -23.73
CA ALA A 37 -22.88 5.18 -23.51
C ALA A 37 -21.96 4.25 -22.72
N SER A 38 -21.08 3.54 -23.44
CA SER A 38 -19.93 2.90 -22.82
C SER A 38 -19.09 4.02 -22.23
N ILE A 39 -19.28 4.27 -20.93
CA ILE A 39 -18.38 5.08 -20.14
C ILE A 39 -17.08 4.29 -20.10
N VAL A 40 -16.17 4.58 -21.03
CA VAL A 40 -14.78 4.19 -20.90
C VAL A 40 -14.30 4.94 -19.66
N ALA A 41 -14.22 4.22 -18.55
CA ALA A 41 -13.55 4.71 -17.36
C ALA A 41 -12.07 4.89 -17.74
N ILE A 42 -11.72 6.13 -18.09
CA ILE A 42 -10.32 6.54 -18.21
C ILE A 42 -9.78 6.47 -16.78
N SER A 43 -9.14 5.37 -16.44
CA SER A 43 -8.33 5.26 -15.23
C SER A 43 -7.21 6.27 -15.37
N LEU A 44 -7.34 7.42 -14.73
CA LEU A 44 -6.26 8.38 -14.60
C LEU A 44 -5.12 7.66 -13.85
N PRO A 45 -3.93 7.55 -14.42
CA PRO A 45 -2.77 7.06 -13.69
C PRO A 45 -2.43 8.13 -12.65
N GLY A 46 -2.65 7.80 -11.36
CA GLY A 46 -2.26 8.70 -10.26
C GLY A 46 -3.28 8.92 -9.15
N ALA A 47 -4.47 8.31 -9.19
CA ALA A 47 -5.21 8.16 -7.96
C ALA A 47 -4.46 7.13 -7.10
N ALA A 48 -3.62 7.59 -6.16
CA ALA A 48 -3.21 6.75 -5.06
C ALA A 48 -4.50 6.13 -4.50
N ASN A 49 -4.62 4.81 -4.55
CA ASN A 49 -5.76 4.13 -3.96
C ASN A 49 -5.72 4.48 -2.48
N ALA A 50 -6.57 5.41 -2.05
CA ALA A 50 -6.59 5.85 -0.66
C ALA A 50 -6.77 4.61 0.22
N ILE A 51 -5.93 4.51 1.25
CA ILE A 51 -5.94 3.37 2.16
C ILE A 51 -7.36 3.15 2.69
N GLN A 52 -7.87 1.93 2.58
CA GLN A 52 -9.24 1.60 2.96
C GLN A 52 -9.51 1.98 4.43
N SER A 53 -10.65 2.60 4.71
CA SER A 53 -11.05 2.90 6.09
C SER A 53 -11.32 1.62 6.88
N CYS A 54 -11.10 1.68 8.20
CA CYS A 54 -11.58 0.62 9.09
C CYS A 54 -13.11 0.66 9.18
N PRO A 55 -13.80 -0.49 9.26
CA PRO A 55 -15.22 -0.53 9.51
C PRO A 55 -15.59 0.18 10.82
N PRO A 56 -16.70 0.92 10.88
CA PRO A 56 -17.14 1.56 12.13
C PRO A 56 -17.27 0.55 13.27
N GLY A 57 -16.69 0.88 14.44
CA GLY A 57 -16.73 0.01 15.62
C GLY A 57 -15.86 -1.25 15.55
N SER A 58 -15.03 -1.39 14.52
CA SER A 58 -14.10 -2.50 14.39
C SER A 58 -13.13 -2.58 15.56
N LYS A 59 -12.96 -3.79 16.11
CA LYS A 59 -11.99 -4.09 17.17
C LYS A 59 -10.76 -4.84 16.65
N ASN A 60 -10.67 -5.04 15.34
CA ASN A 60 -9.59 -5.76 14.68
C ASN A 60 -8.96 -4.97 13.53
N CYS A 61 -9.24 -3.66 13.44
CA CYS A 61 -8.68 -2.76 12.46
C CYS A 61 -8.34 -1.42 13.11
N LEU A 62 -7.13 -0.94 12.88
CA LEU A 62 -6.64 0.37 13.32
C LEU A 62 -6.12 1.15 12.12
N ARG A 63 -6.41 2.44 12.08
CA ARG A 63 -5.86 3.38 11.11
C ARG A 63 -5.26 4.57 11.83
N GLN A 64 -4.07 4.99 11.41
CA GLN A 64 -3.35 6.12 11.97
C GLN A 64 -2.62 6.89 10.87
N THR A 65 -2.41 8.18 11.07
CA THR A 65 -1.59 9.03 10.22
C THR A 65 -0.39 9.49 11.00
N TRP A 66 0.81 9.22 10.50
CA TRP A 66 2.07 9.64 11.12
C TRP A 66 2.80 10.60 10.19
N THR A 67 3.45 11.61 10.77
CA THR A 67 4.16 12.65 10.03
C THR A 67 5.63 12.69 10.44
N PRO A 68 6.56 12.64 9.49
CA PRO A 68 7.98 12.86 9.79
C PRO A 68 8.19 14.32 10.24
N PRO A 69 9.30 14.61 10.93
CA PRO A 69 9.70 16.00 11.22
C PRO A 69 9.78 16.83 9.94
N SER A 70 9.38 18.10 10.00
CA SER A 70 9.41 19.00 8.83
C SER A 70 10.82 19.22 8.24
N SER A 71 11.87 18.96 9.02
CA SER A 71 13.27 19.00 8.58
C SER A 71 13.74 17.72 7.88
N THR A 72 12.92 16.65 7.85
CA THR A 72 13.28 15.37 7.26
C THR A 72 12.85 15.36 5.79
N SER A 73 13.77 15.01 4.89
CA SER A 73 13.42 14.84 3.47
C SER A 73 12.47 13.63 3.29
N ALA A 74 11.72 13.62 2.19
CA ALA A 74 10.84 12.50 1.90
C ALA A 74 11.60 11.16 1.76
N ALA A 75 12.80 11.18 1.13
CA ALA A 75 13.66 10.01 1.03
C ALA A 75 14.15 9.53 2.40
N ASP A 76 14.56 10.44 3.28
CA ASP A 76 14.98 10.09 4.64
C ASP A 76 13.81 9.54 5.46
N ALA A 77 12.61 10.10 5.30
CA ALA A 77 11.42 9.61 5.96
C ALA A 77 11.09 8.15 5.56
N VAL A 78 11.16 7.85 4.26
CA VAL A 78 10.99 6.48 3.75
C VAL A 78 12.07 5.56 4.29
N SER A 79 13.35 6.01 4.31
CA SER A 79 14.45 5.25 4.89
C SER A 79 14.22 4.96 6.38
N GLN A 80 13.82 5.95 7.17
CA GLN A 80 13.51 5.79 8.59
C GLN A 80 12.37 4.81 8.83
N LEU A 81 11.33 4.83 7.99
CA LEU A 81 10.24 3.87 8.05
C LEU A 81 10.73 2.45 7.75
N ARG A 82 11.54 2.26 6.70
CA ARG A 82 12.12 0.95 6.36
C ARG A 82 13.01 0.42 7.49
N ASP A 83 13.81 1.27 8.12
CA ASP A 83 14.60 0.90 9.30
C ASP A 83 13.72 0.41 10.44
N ALA A 84 12.60 1.10 10.70
CA ALA A 84 11.66 0.69 11.75
C ALA A 84 10.99 -0.65 11.42
N LEU A 85 10.62 -0.89 10.15
CA LEU A 85 10.09 -2.17 9.71
C LEU A 85 11.13 -3.28 9.84
N ASN A 86 12.36 -3.04 9.43
CA ASN A 86 13.46 -4.01 9.54
C ASN A 86 13.84 -4.34 10.99
N ALA A 87 13.63 -3.39 11.90
CA ALA A 87 13.86 -3.60 13.35
C ALA A 87 12.72 -4.38 14.03
N TYR A 88 11.61 -4.66 13.32
CA TYR A 88 10.52 -5.45 13.88
C TYR A 88 10.95 -6.91 14.04
N PRO A 89 10.73 -7.54 15.22
CA PRO A 89 11.13 -8.91 15.47
C PRO A 89 10.50 -9.90 14.49
N GLN A 90 11.34 -10.79 13.96
CA GLN A 90 10.92 -11.89 13.10
C GLN A 90 10.65 -13.15 13.92
N GLU A 91 10.20 -14.24 13.26
CA GLU A 91 9.96 -15.52 13.92
C GLU A 91 11.20 -15.98 14.69
N GLY A 92 11.01 -16.36 15.95
CA GLY A 92 12.09 -16.76 16.85
C GLY A 92 12.81 -15.60 17.55
N GLN A 93 12.41 -14.37 17.29
CA GLN A 93 12.94 -13.15 17.92
C GLN A 93 11.91 -12.44 18.82
N GLU A 94 10.86 -13.15 19.22
CA GLU A 94 9.77 -12.60 20.01
C GLU A 94 10.27 -12.16 21.40
N ASP A 95 9.87 -10.95 21.77
CA ASP A 95 10.09 -10.40 23.12
C ASP A 95 8.79 -10.32 23.95
N GLY A 96 7.71 -10.93 23.45
CA GLY A 96 6.39 -10.92 24.07
C GLY A 96 5.57 -9.63 23.84
N LYS A 97 6.13 -8.64 23.14
CA LYS A 97 5.46 -7.35 22.87
C LYS A 97 4.82 -7.27 21.48
N VAL A 98 5.22 -8.15 20.58
CA VAL A 98 4.87 -8.15 19.16
C VAL A 98 4.40 -9.53 18.70
N ASP A 99 4.01 -9.63 17.42
CA ASP A 99 3.61 -10.90 16.79
C ASP A 99 4.75 -11.91 16.79
N GLY A 100 4.48 -13.14 17.16
CA GLY A 100 5.49 -14.17 17.29
C GLY A 100 5.90 -14.85 15.99
N GLY A 101 5.32 -14.52 14.86
CA GLY A 101 5.64 -15.09 13.54
C GLY A 101 6.32 -14.11 12.59
N GLY A 102 6.55 -12.86 13.04
CA GLY A 102 7.14 -11.82 12.21
C GLY A 102 6.26 -11.37 11.04
N TYR A 103 6.88 -10.87 9.98
CA TYR A 103 6.15 -10.41 8.79
C TYR A 103 6.81 -10.85 7.48
N THR A 104 6.04 -10.73 6.40
CA THR A 104 6.49 -10.87 5.01
C THR A 104 6.05 -9.64 4.22
N ILE A 105 6.92 -9.06 3.39
CA ILE A 105 6.54 -8.01 2.45
C ILE A 105 5.80 -8.65 1.28
N VAL A 106 4.55 -8.23 1.05
CA VAL A 106 3.69 -8.70 -0.05
C VAL A 106 3.89 -7.84 -1.28
N SER A 107 3.96 -6.52 -1.10
CA SER A 107 4.25 -5.57 -2.16
C SER A 107 5.00 -4.37 -1.59
N ASP A 108 5.89 -3.79 -2.38
CA ASP A 108 6.65 -2.60 -2.02
C ASP A 108 6.80 -1.69 -3.24
N ASN A 109 5.99 -0.64 -3.27
CA ASN A 109 6.02 0.43 -4.25
C ASN A 109 6.22 1.79 -3.56
N LEU A 110 6.76 1.77 -2.33
CA LEU A 110 6.97 2.98 -1.55
C LEU A 110 8.19 3.73 -2.06
N GLY A 111 7.95 4.81 -2.78
CA GLY A 111 8.96 5.75 -3.27
C GLY A 111 9.09 7.00 -2.40
N ASP A 112 10.04 7.85 -2.73
CA ASP A 112 10.40 9.03 -1.94
C ASP A 112 9.28 10.08 -1.87
N SER A 113 8.41 10.17 -2.88
CA SER A 113 7.34 11.18 -2.92
C SER A 113 5.96 10.63 -2.66
N SER A 114 5.74 9.35 -2.93
CA SER A 114 4.44 8.68 -2.77
C SER A 114 4.59 7.17 -2.96
N GLY A 115 3.53 6.43 -2.67
CA GLY A 115 3.46 5.01 -2.90
C GLY A 115 3.00 4.23 -1.68
N SER A 116 3.08 2.91 -1.76
CA SER A 116 2.62 2.03 -0.69
C SER A 116 3.50 0.82 -0.47
N ILE A 117 3.46 0.30 0.75
CA ILE A 117 4.02 -0.99 1.10
C ILE A 117 2.95 -1.80 1.84
N THR A 118 2.84 -3.09 1.51
CA THR A 118 1.92 -4.03 2.16
C THR A 118 2.71 -5.15 2.79
N LEU A 119 2.43 -5.41 4.06
CA LEU A 119 3.06 -6.46 4.84
C LEU A 119 1.99 -7.39 5.43
N GLU A 120 2.28 -8.69 5.45
CA GLU A 120 1.54 -9.68 6.20
C GLU A 120 2.27 -10.01 7.49
N TYR A 121 1.64 -9.77 8.62
CA TYR A 121 2.12 -10.18 9.93
C TYR A 121 1.47 -11.50 10.35
N ARG A 122 2.21 -12.31 11.08
CA ARG A 122 1.73 -13.63 11.52
C ARG A 122 1.93 -13.82 13.00
N SER A 123 0.93 -14.41 13.66
CA SER A 123 1.10 -14.91 15.00
C SER A 123 1.95 -16.19 14.95
N SER A 124 2.52 -16.58 16.10
CA SER A 124 3.31 -17.84 16.20
C SER A 124 2.49 -19.10 15.87
N GLY A 125 1.16 -19.04 15.90
CA GLY A 125 0.29 -20.21 15.76
C GLY A 125 0.30 -21.19 16.93
N LYS A 126 1.21 -21.00 17.89
CA LYS A 126 1.43 -21.93 19.03
C LYS A 126 0.45 -21.73 20.19
N GLY A 127 -0.22 -20.58 20.26
CA GLY A 127 -1.12 -20.20 21.35
C GLY A 127 -2.43 -20.97 21.37
N THR A 128 -3.07 -21.02 22.55
CA THR A 128 -4.39 -21.66 22.75
C THR A 128 -5.45 -21.07 21.82
N PHE A 129 -5.44 -19.77 21.60
CA PHE A 129 -6.38 -19.08 20.69
C PHE A 129 -6.24 -19.54 19.24
N ALA A 130 -5.02 -19.70 18.73
CA ALA A 130 -4.80 -20.22 17.39
C ALA A 130 -5.35 -21.64 17.23
N LYS A 131 -5.18 -22.49 18.24
CA LYS A 131 -5.72 -23.85 18.23
C LYS A 131 -7.24 -23.89 18.27
N LEU A 132 -7.87 -23.05 19.10
CA LEU A 132 -9.33 -23.03 19.28
C LEU A 132 -10.08 -22.35 18.14
N PHE A 133 -9.55 -21.24 17.61
CA PHE A 133 -10.27 -20.38 16.69
C PHE A 133 -9.74 -20.38 15.25
N ASN A 134 -8.56 -20.94 15.02
CA ASN A 134 -7.95 -20.98 13.69
C ASN A 134 -7.33 -22.34 13.33
N GLY A 135 -7.79 -23.41 13.99
CA GLY A 135 -7.34 -24.77 13.70
C GLY A 135 -5.83 -24.98 13.88
N GLY A 136 -5.20 -24.22 14.78
CA GLY A 136 -3.75 -24.27 15.02
C GLY A 136 -2.90 -23.55 13.97
N LYS A 137 -3.53 -22.85 13.01
CA LYS A 137 -2.83 -22.03 12.03
C LYS A 137 -2.53 -20.64 12.62
N PRO A 138 -1.45 -19.98 12.20
CA PRO A 138 -1.21 -18.59 12.53
C PRO A 138 -2.38 -17.69 12.13
N PHE A 139 -2.70 -16.70 12.96
CA PHE A 139 -3.51 -15.57 12.51
C PHE A 139 -2.66 -14.70 11.59
N VAL A 140 -3.31 -14.13 10.59
CA VAL A 140 -2.67 -13.25 9.61
C VAL A 140 -3.34 -11.90 9.66
N ASP A 141 -2.53 -10.86 9.78
CA ASP A 141 -2.94 -9.47 9.77
C ASP A 141 -2.24 -8.74 8.64
N ASP A 142 -2.96 -7.82 8.01
CA ASP A 142 -2.39 -6.95 6.98
C ASP A 142 -2.00 -5.60 7.58
N LEU A 143 -0.78 -5.16 7.30
CA LEU A 143 -0.36 -3.77 7.49
C LEU A 143 -0.13 -3.14 6.13
N VAL A 144 -0.95 -2.15 5.80
CA VAL A 144 -0.77 -1.30 4.62
C VAL A 144 -0.27 0.06 5.08
N ILE A 145 0.77 0.57 4.44
CA ILE A 145 1.32 1.90 4.68
C ILE A 145 1.33 2.63 3.35
N GLU A 146 0.72 3.80 3.29
CA GLU A 146 0.71 4.67 2.11
C GLU A 146 1.36 6.01 2.46
N SER A 147 2.15 6.54 1.52
CA SER A 147 2.75 7.86 1.61
C SER A 147 2.19 8.78 0.53
N ASN A 148 1.92 10.04 0.91
CA ASN A 148 1.64 11.15 0.00
C ASN A 148 2.82 12.15 -0.07
N GLY A 149 3.99 11.76 0.43
CA GLY A 149 5.20 12.57 0.49
C GLY A 149 5.34 13.44 1.75
N SER A 150 4.24 13.81 2.42
CA SER A 150 4.25 14.63 3.63
C SER A 150 3.78 13.88 4.87
N ALA A 151 2.98 12.84 4.69
CA ALA A 151 2.44 12.00 5.75
C ALA A 151 2.37 10.54 5.30
N PHE A 152 2.33 9.66 6.28
CA PHE A 152 2.19 8.23 6.09
C PHE A 152 0.91 7.76 6.77
N GLU A 153 0.05 7.11 6.02
CA GLU A 153 -1.14 6.47 6.54
C GLU A 153 -0.90 4.99 6.78
N PHE A 154 -1.23 4.53 7.96
CA PHE A 154 -1.07 3.15 8.40
C PHE A 154 -2.46 2.54 8.61
N ARG A 155 -2.70 1.37 8.04
CA ARG A 155 -3.86 0.56 8.34
C ARG A 155 -3.41 -0.85 8.69
N SER A 156 -3.67 -1.25 9.94
CA SER A 156 -3.39 -2.59 10.42
C SER A 156 -4.69 -3.29 10.73
N ALA A 157 -4.93 -4.46 10.11
CA ALA A 157 -6.20 -5.16 10.23
C ALA A 157 -6.02 -6.67 10.19
N SER A 158 -6.74 -7.37 11.06
CA SER A 158 -6.78 -8.84 11.08
C SER A 158 -7.75 -9.36 10.03
N ARG A 159 -7.37 -10.46 9.38
CA ARG A 159 -8.18 -11.13 8.35
C ARG A 159 -9.31 -11.97 8.95
N VAL A 160 -9.21 -12.34 10.22
CA VAL A 160 -10.12 -13.28 10.88
C VAL A 160 -10.57 -12.72 12.22
N GLY A 161 -11.87 -12.94 12.54
CA GLY A 161 -12.47 -12.60 13.82
C GLY A 161 -12.92 -11.14 13.94
N ASP A 162 -13.68 -10.88 15.00
CA ASP A 162 -14.23 -9.56 15.31
C ASP A 162 -13.31 -8.73 16.20
N SER A 163 -12.28 -9.36 16.78
CA SER A 163 -11.29 -8.73 17.66
C SER A 163 -9.92 -9.37 17.46
N ASP A 164 -8.89 -8.55 17.44
CA ASP A 164 -7.49 -8.95 17.39
C ASP A 164 -6.81 -9.03 18.76
N PHE A 165 -7.58 -8.85 19.84
CA PHE A 165 -7.06 -8.78 21.22
C PHE A 165 -5.94 -7.73 21.41
N GLY A 166 -5.96 -6.65 20.60
CA GLY A 166 -5.01 -5.55 20.67
C GLY A 166 -3.68 -5.80 19.96
N VAL A 167 -3.56 -6.86 19.15
CA VAL A 167 -2.31 -7.20 18.44
C VAL A 167 -1.94 -6.12 17.43
N ASN A 168 -2.90 -5.61 16.63
CA ASN A 168 -2.67 -4.48 15.73
C ASN A 168 -2.17 -3.23 16.48
N GLY A 169 -2.73 -2.99 17.67
CA GLY A 169 -2.31 -1.90 18.54
C GLY A 169 -0.87 -2.05 19.01
N LYS A 170 -0.48 -3.22 19.48
CA LYS A 170 0.90 -3.52 19.91
C LYS A 170 1.90 -3.34 18.78
N ARG A 171 1.56 -3.82 17.58
CA ARG A 171 2.37 -3.66 16.36
C ARG A 171 2.60 -2.19 16.04
N LEU A 172 1.54 -1.39 15.95
CA LEU A 172 1.65 0.04 15.68
C LEU A 172 2.39 0.77 16.82
N SER A 173 2.19 0.38 18.08
CA SER A 173 2.96 0.94 19.20
C SER A 173 4.45 0.66 19.08
N TYR A 174 4.84 -0.55 18.69
CA TYR A 174 6.24 -0.90 18.52
C TYR A 174 6.90 -0.05 17.42
N LEU A 175 6.31 -0.05 16.23
CA LEU A 175 6.80 0.74 15.10
C LEU A 175 6.80 2.25 15.41
N GLY A 176 5.70 2.73 16.01
CA GLY A 176 5.55 4.12 16.42
C GLY A 176 6.58 4.54 17.47
N GLY A 177 6.92 3.65 18.40
CA GLY A 177 7.97 3.91 19.39
C GLY A 177 9.33 4.18 18.75
N LEU A 178 9.71 3.39 17.74
CA LEU A 178 10.94 3.57 16.97
C LEU A 178 10.96 4.89 16.20
N LEU A 179 9.85 5.24 15.55
CA LEU A 179 9.72 6.47 14.76
C LEU A 179 9.59 7.71 15.66
N LYS A 180 8.90 7.60 16.80
CA LYS A 180 8.82 8.69 17.80
C LYS A 180 10.19 9.10 18.29
N GLY A 181 11.10 8.13 18.50
CA GLY A 181 12.50 8.39 18.83
C GLY A 181 13.25 9.20 17.78
N LYS A 182 12.76 9.22 16.54
CA LYS A 182 13.27 10.01 15.41
C LYS A 182 12.49 11.34 15.21
N GLY A 183 11.59 11.70 16.14
CA GLY A 183 10.81 12.94 16.10
C GLY A 183 9.53 12.91 15.29
N TRP A 184 9.06 11.71 14.86
CA TRP A 184 7.79 11.62 14.13
C TRP A 184 6.59 12.00 15.00
N GLY A 185 5.63 12.71 14.41
CA GLY A 185 4.34 13.08 15.02
C GLY A 185 3.23 12.09 14.66
N GLY A 186 2.10 12.15 15.40
CA GLY A 186 0.94 11.29 15.19
C GLY A 186 1.12 9.83 15.64
N VAL A 187 2.30 9.46 16.11
CA VAL A 187 2.67 8.13 16.60
C VAL A 187 2.13 7.90 18.01
N GLY A 188 0.84 7.81 18.14
CA GLY A 188 0.16 7.54 19.41
C GLY A 188 -0.96 6.54 19.19
N LEU A 189 -1.09 5.53 20.06
CA LEU A 189 -2.32 4.76 20.08
C LEU A 189 -3.38 5.58 20.80
N PRO A 190 -4.64 5.60 20.34
CA PRO A 190 -5.73 5.96 21.21
C PRO A 190 -5.72 4.99 22.39
N ASN A 191 -5.64 5.54 23.62
CA ASN A 191 -5.78 4.79 24.86
C ASN A 191 -7.12 4.07 24.92
#